data_117f91f22fdae9a2a763c8436fbb4986
#
_entry.id   117f91f22fdae9a2a763c8436fbb4986
#
_cell.length_a   1.000
_cell.length_b   1.000
_cell.length_c   1.000
_cell.angle_alpha   90.00
_cell.angle_beta   90.00
_cell.angle_gamma   90.00
#
_symmetry.space_group_name_H-M   'P 1'
#
loop_
_entity.id
_entity.type
_entity.pdbx_description
1 polymer ?
#
loop_
_entity_poly.entity_id
_entity_poly.type
_entity_poly.pdbx_seq_one_letter_code
_entity_poly.pdbx_strand_id
1 'polypeptide(L)'
;MKLKNIVFSILLSVGAISLAQAEDVSFTQELVQQAKSGDAIAQNNLGDAYYYGNDVDQDFGKALEWFKKAAAKGNADALFSVGYMYDYGEGAEEDNPTALKWYTQAAQKGQLYAQYYLGFLYLYGDDGVSINTKKGLEWMTKSADAGLDLAQAELGHLYSDGNDEVAQDLKKALHYYQLAVKQDESSAINNLGIFYLEGKAGLKQDYKEALRLFTLASKAENGLGSSNIAYVYEEGKGVEKNYKKAAEYYSLAVEQGENEALLDLARLYENGGFGLAKNLKKSKEYEAQWDGLQKTE
;
A
#
# COMPACT_ATOMS: atom_id res chain seq x y z
N MET A 1 -14.98 -5.78 -4.88
CA MET A 1 -14.26 -5.22 -3.71
C MET A 1 -14.40 -3.70 -3.77
N LYS A 2 -14.91 -3.05 -2.72
CA LYS A 2 -15.06 -1.59 -2.75
C LYS A 2 -13.68 -0.95 -2.75
N LEU A 3 -13.44 0.03 -3.61
CA LEU A 3 -12.18 0.77 -3.73
C LEU A 3 -11.65 1.24 -2.36
N LYS A 4 -12.55 1.60 -1.44
CA LYS A 4 -12.23 1.94 -0.03
C LYS A 4 -11.40 0.87 0.69
N ASN A 5 -11.57 -0.42 0.39
CA ASN A 5 -10.82 -1.49 1.07
C ASN A 5 -9.38 -1.63 0.53
N ILE A 6 -9.16 -1.34 -0.78
CA ILE A 6 -7.82 -1.31 -1.37
C ILE A 6 -7.07 -0.07 -0.87
N VAL A 7 -7.75 1.07 -0.85
CA VAL A 7 -7.24 2.34 -0.33
C VAL A 7 -6.99 2.24 1.17
N PHE A 8 -7.83 1.54 1.93
CA PHE A 8 -7.65 1.31 3.37
C PHE A 8 -6.38 0.49 3.70
N SER A 9 -6.06 -0.54 2.92
CA SER A 9 -4.80 -1.29 3.11
C SER A 9 -3.56 -0.47 2.74
N ILE A 10 -3.66 0.39 1.74
CA ILE A 10 -2.60 1.34 1.36
C ILE A 10 -2.47 2.44 2.41
N LEU A 11 -3.59 2.93 2.97
CA LEU A 11 -3.59 3.97 4.00
C LEU A 11 -3.15 3.49 5.38
N LEU A 12 -3.32 2.21 5.71
CA LEU A 12 -2.66 1.65 6.89
C LEU A 12 -1.13 1.73 6.76
N SER A 13 -0.59 1.60 5.54
CA SER A 13 0.84 1.83 5.27
C SER A 13 1.20 3.32 5.20
N VAL A 14 0.32 4.18 4.66
CA VAL A 14 0.50 5.65 4.62
C VAL A 14 0.28 6.26 6.00
N GLY A 15 -0.71 5.78 6.74
CA GLY A 15 -0.89 6.09 8.16
C GLY A 15 0.33 5.69 8.98
N ALA A 16 0.99 4.56 8.65
CA ALA A 16 2.22 4.13 9.31
C ALA A 16 3.43 5.04 8.98
N ILE A 17 3.50 5.64 7.79
CA ILE A 17 4.62 6.54 7.43
C ILE A 17 4.37 7.95 7.96
N SER A 18 3.14 8.47 7.95
CA SER A 18 2.80 9.69 8.70
C SER A 18 2.80 9.42 10.21
N LEU A 19 2.45 8.21 10.67
CA LEU A 19 2.64 7.72 12.02
C LEU A 19 4.11 7.79 12.46
N ALA A 20 5.07 7.34 11.64
CA ALA A 20 6.49 7.41 11.99
C ALA A 20 7.03 8.85 12.13
N GLN A 21 6.39 9.83 11.45
CA GLN A 21 6.71 11.26 11.62
C GLN A 21 5.84 11.95 12.68
N ALA A 22 4.61 11.47 12.90
CA ALA A 22 3.67 12.02 13.88
C ALA A 22 3.84 11.39 15.28
N GLU A 23 4.42 10.19 15.39
CA GLU A 23 4.76 9.55 16.66
C GLU A 23 5.75 10.38 17.50
N ASP A 24 6.53 11.27 16.86
CA ASP A 24 7.48 12.17 17.53
C ASP A 24 6.87 13.51 18.00
N VAL A 25 5.60 13.79 17.67
CA VAL A 25 4.96 15.06 18.06
C VAL A 25 4.26 14.91 19.39
N SER A 26 4.97 15.18 20.47
CA SER A 26 4.42 15.22 21.83
C SER A 26 3.54 16.43 22.08
N PHE A 27 2.38 16.24 22.72
CA PHE A 27 1.54 17.33 23.19
C PHE A 27 2.21 18.08 24.36
N THR A 28 2.73 19.27 24.07
CA THR A 28 3.41 20.12 25.06
C THR A 28 2.71 21.47 25.23
N GLN A 29 2.89 22.12 26.37
CA GLN A 29 2.38 23.48 26.57
C GLN A 29 3.00 24.48 25.56
N GLU A 30 4.26 24.25 25.17
CA GLU A 30 4.96 25.05 24.18
C GLU A 30 4.30 24.91 22.80
N LEU A 31 4.02 23.69 22.35
CA LEU A 31 3.30 23.40 21.09
C LEU A 31 1.94 24.13 21.08
N VAL A 32 1.18 24.04 22.19
CA VAL A 32 -0.13 24.71 22.31
C VAL A 32 0.01 26.24 22.22
N GLN A 33 1.06 26.81 22.83
CA GLN A 33 1.28 28.27 22.75
C GLN A 33 1.67 28.72 21.33
N GLN A 34 2.57 27.97 20.67
CA GLN A 34 2.98 28.25 19.29
C GLN A 34 1.77 28.13 18.33
N ALA A 35 0.97 27.09 18.45
CA ALA A 35 -0.24 26.93 17.66
C ALA A 35 -1.26 28.07 17.89
N LYS A 36 -1.45 28.50 19.14
CA LYS A 36 -2.32 29.64 19.51
C LYS A 36 -1.76 30.96 19.01
N SER A 37 -0.44 31.15 18.94
CA SER A 37 0.18 32.34 18.37
C SER A 37 0.05 32.39 16.85
N GLY A 38 -0.37 31.30 16.24
CA GLY A 38 -0.69 31.24 14.81
C GLY A 38 0.42 30.62 13.97
N ASP A 39 1.38 29.92 14.51
CA ASP A 39 2.33 29.14 13.73
C ASP A 39 1.62 28.00 13.02
N ALA A 40 1.74 27.94 11.68
CA ALA A 40 1.01 26.95 10.87
C ALA A 40 1.53 25.52 11.05
N ILE A 41 2.83 25.36 11.29
CA ILE A 41 3.43 24.05 11.55
C ILE A 41 2.98 23.55 12.91
N ALA A 42 3.06 24.41 13.94
CA ALA A 42 2.59 24.06 15.27
C ALA A 42 1.07 23.77 15.29
N GLN A 43 0.27 24.47 14.48
CA GLN A 43 -1.16 24.15 14.32
C GLN A 43 -1.39 22.77 13.71
N ASN A 44 -0.61 22.40 12.66
CA ASN A 44 -0.67 21.06 12.09
C ASN A 44 -0.28 20.00 13.15
N ASN A 45 0.88 20.19 13.78
CA ASN A 45 1.39 19.26 14.79
C ASN A 45 0.42 19.10 15.98
N LEU A 46 -0.26 20.16 16.38
CA LEU A 46 -1.28 20.06 17.43
C LEU A 46 -2.54 19.33 16.93
N GLY A 47 -2.87 19.45 15.65
CA GLY A 47 -3.87 18.63 14.98
C GLY A 47 -3.49 17.15 15.03
N ASP A 48 -2.24 16.81 14.68
CA ASP A 48 -1.72 15.43 14.74
C ASP A 48 -1.76 14.87 16.17
N ALA A 49 -1.36 15.66 17.18
CA ALA A 49 -1.41 15.23 18.58
C ALA A 49 -2.83 14.86 19.02
N TYR A 50 -3.85 15.64 18.64
CA TYR A 50 -5.25 15.28 18.91
C TYR A 50 -5.76 14.14 18.05
N TYR A 51 -5.30 14.02 16.81
CA TYR A 51 -5.71 12.95 15.89
C TYR A 51 -5.24 11.58 16.37
N TYR A 52 -3.97 11.45 16.79
CA TYR A 52 -3.39 10.20 17.24
C TYR A 52 -3.52 9.96 18.76
N GLY A 53 -3.85 10.98 19.53
CA GLY A 53 -3.89 10.88 20.98
C GLY A 53 -2.51 10.90 21.65
N ASN A 54 -1.52 11.57 21.03
CA ASN A 54 -0.15 11.63 21.52
C ASN A 54 -0.03 12.56 22.75
N ASP A 55 0.15 12.00 23.93
CA ASP A 55 0.19 12.70 25.23
C ASP A 55 -1.08 13.54 25.54
N VAL A 56 -2.18 13.27 24.85
CA VAL A 56 -3.50 13.90 25.04
C VAL A 56 -4.58 12.92 24.61
N ASP A 57 -5.79 13.05 25.16
CA ASP A 57 -6.93 12.23 24.71
C ASP A 57 -7.21 12.50 23.22
N GLN A 58 -7.39 11.42 22.45
CA GLN A 58 -7.75 11.51 21.04
C GLN A 58 -9.07 12.29 20.86
N ASP A 59 -9.06 13.27 19.95
CA ASP A 59 -10.22 14.12 19.67
C ASP A 59 -10.19 14.57 18.21
N PHE A 60 -10.89 13.84 17.36
CA PHE A 60 -10.96 14.14 15.92
C PHE A 60 -11.60 15.52 15.62
N GLY A 61 -12.53 15.98 16.46
CA GLY A 61 -13.13 17.31 16.30
C GLY A 61 -12.10 18.42 16.50
N LYS A 62 -11.29 18.33 17.59
CA LYS A 62 -10.21 19.26 17.83
C LYS A 62 -9.11 19.15 16.77
N ALA A 63 -8.76 17.94 16.35
CA ALA A 63 -7.78 17.73 15.27
C ALA A 63 -8.21 18.49 14.01
N LEU A 64 -9.45 18.29 13.57
CA LEU A 64 -10.00 18.97 12.39
C LEU A 64 -9.98 20.49 12.52
N GLU A 65 -10.30 21.03 13.71
CA GLU A 65 -10.22 22.49 13.95
C GLU A 65 -8.80 23.03 13.78
N TRP A 66 -7.78 22.33 14.31
CA TRP A 66 -6.40 22.75 14.21
C TRP A 66 -5.84 22.58 12.80
N PHE A 67 -6.13 21.47 12.13
CA PHE A 67 -5.79 21.31 10.72
C PHE A 67 -6.41 22.38 9.84
N LYS A 68 -7.68 22.75 10.04
CA LYS A 68 -8.30 23.84 9.29
C LYS A 68 -7.60 25.20 9.50
N LYS A 69 -7.12 25.51 10.72
CA LYS A 69 -6.35 26.71 10.99
C LYS A 69 -5.00 26.72 10.24
N ALA A 70 -4.29 25.59 10.24
CA ALA A 70 -3.04 25.43 9.51
C ALA A 70 -3.26 25.48 7.98
N ALA A 71 -4.29 24.80 7.50
CA ALA A 71 -4.69 24.77 6.09
C ALA A 71 -5.04 26.17 5.55
N ALA A 72 -5.74 26.98 6.35
CA ALA A 72 -6.05 28.37 6.00
C ALA A 72 -4.79 29.24 5.79
N LYS A 73 -3.65 28.84 6.35
CA LYS A 73 -2.32 29.45 6.14
C LYS A 73 -1.53 28.82 5.00
N GLY A 74 -2.12 27.81 4.37
CA GLY A 74 -1.54 27.12 3.24
C GLY A 74 -0.54 26.03 3.60
N ASN A 75 -0.56 25.51 4.82
CA ASN A 75 0.20 24.30 5.17
C ASN A 75 -0.33 23.14 4.35
N ALA A 76 0.55 22.49 3.56
CA ALA A 76 0.16 21.49 2.59
C ALA A 76 -0.26 20.16 3.26
N ASP A 77 0.39 19.79 4.36
CA ASP A 77 0.06 18.58 5.11
C ASP A 77 -1.29 18.74 5.80
N ALA A 78 -1.56 19.89 6.41
CA ALA A 78 -2.86 20.19 7.00
C ALA A 78 -4.00 20.21 5.96
N LEU A 79 -3.75 20.69 4.74
CA LEU A 79 -4.72 20.60 3.64
C LEU A 79 -5.04 19.13 3.32
N PHE A 80 -4.02 18.27 3.29
CA PHE A 80 -4.21 16.84 3.09
C PHE A 80 -4.97 16.21 4.26
N SER A 81 -4.59 16.50 5.52
CA SER A 81 -5.26 15.96 6.71
C SER A 81 -6.73 16.36 6.78
N VAL A 82 -7.08 17.61 6.42
CA VAL A 82 -8.49 18.03 6.34
C VAL A 82 -9.25 17.23 5.27
N GLY A 83 -8.63 17.03 4.10
CA GLY A 83 -9.19 16.20 3.04
C GLY A 83 -9.46 14.78 3.52
N TYR A 84 -8.48 14.17 4.17
CA TYR A 84 -8.56 12.84 4.75
C TYR A 84 -9.73 12.71 5.77
N MET A 85 -9.84 13.67 6.69
CA MET A 85 -10.89 13.64 7.72
C MET A 85 -12.31 13.76 7.13
N TYR A 86 -12.48 14.47 6.01
CA TYR A 86 -13.77 14.49 5.29
C TYR A 86 -14.00 13.20 4.48
N ASP A 87 -12.96 12.57 3.96
CA ASP A 87 -13.04 11.33 3.20
C ASP A 87 -13.49 10.14 4.05
N TYR A 88 -13.01 10.12 5.32
CA TYR A 88 -13.32 9.03 6.27
C TYR A 88 -14.38 9.37 7.31
N GLY A 89 -14.92 10.58 7.31
CA GLY A 89 -15.90 11.00 8.28
C GLY A 89 -15.36 11.17 9.70
N GLU A 90 -14.08 11.50 9.85
CA GLU A 90 -13.42 11.66 11.15
C GLU A 90 -13.49 13.12 11.63
N GLY A 91 -14.21 13.36 12.72
CA GLY A 91 -14.45 14.73 13.23
C GLY A 91 -15.42 15.58 12.40
N ALA A 92 -15.93 15.06 11.30
CA ALA A 92 -16.99 15.64 10.46
C ALA A 92 -17.78 14.50 9.80
N GLU A 93 -18.92 14.80 9.18
CA GLU A 93 -19.62 13.85 8.31
C GLU A 93 -18.77 13.58 7.04
N GLU A 94 -18.82 12.34 6.54
CA GLU A 94 -18.16 11.94 5.30
C GLU A 94 -18.65 12.79 4.13
N ASP A 95 -17.71 13.43 3.40
CA ASP A 95 -18.02 14.30 2.26
C ASP A 95 -16.90 14.22 1.21
N ASN A 96 -16.98 13.25 0.31
CA ASN A 96 -15.99 13.00 -0.74
C ASN A 96 -15.79 14.20 -1.69
N PRO A 97 -16.85 14.94 -2.12
CA PRO A 97 -16.68 16.18 -2.88
C PRO A 97 -15.86 17.25 -2.15
N THR A 98 -16.02 17.37 -0.84
CA THR A 98 -15.23 18.30 -0.02
C THR A 98 -13.81 17.80 0.16
N ALA A 99 -13.60 16.50 0.43
CA ALA A 99 -12.28 15.88 0.51
C ALA A 99 -11.48 16.11 -0.77
N LEU A 100 -12.07 15.89 -1.95
CA LEU A 100 -11.43 16.12 -3.25
C LEU A 100 -10.94 17.57 -3.43
N LYS A 101 -11.68 18.55 -2.95
CA LYS A 101 -11.27 19.97 -3.00
C LYS A 101 -10.02 20.22 -2.16
N TRP A 102 -9.97 19.64 -0.96
CA TRP A 102 -8.84 19.76 -0.06
C TRP A 102 -7.60 19.02 -0.59
N TYR A 103 -7.77 17.80 -1.07
CA TYR A 103 -6.70 17.05 -1.74
C TYR A 103 -6.14 17.81 -2.95
N THR A 104 -7.02 18.42 -3.76
CA THR A 104 -6.58 19.23 -4.91
C THR A 104 -5.71 20.41 -4.48
N GLN A 105 -6.09 21.11 -3.40
CA GLN A 105 -5.29 22.23 -2.90
C GLN A 105 -3.93 21.74 -2.34
N ALA A 106 -3.92 20.65 -1.59
CA ALA A 106 -2.70 20.04 -1.06
C ALA A 106 -1.76 19.59 -2.19
N ALA A 107 -2.28 18.91 -3.20
CA ALA A 107 -1.51 18.42 -4.35
C ALA A 107 -0.92 19.58 -5.18
N GLN A 108 -1.66 20.68 -5.36
CA GLN A 108 -1.16 21.89 -6.02
C GLN A 108 -0.01 22.55 -5.27
N LYS A 109 0.06 22.35 -3.94
CA LYS A 109 1.17 22.82 -3.10
C LYS A 109 2.33 21.82 -3.00
N GLY A 110 2.25 20.70 -3.72
CA GLY A 110 3.31 19.70 -3.78
C GLY A 110 3.24 18.63 -2.69
N GLN A 111 2.14 18.54 -1.95
CA GLN A 111 1.97 17.45 -0.97
C GLN A 111 1.87 16.10 -1.70
N LEU A 112 2.82 15.21 -1.44
CA LEU A 112 3.06 14.02 -2.26
C LEU A 112 1.92 13.00 -2.18
N TYR A 113 1.41 12.76 -0.99
CA TYR A 113 0.27 11.84 -0.80
C TYR A 113 -1.00 12.38 -1.45
N ALA A 114 -1.23 13.69 -1.40
CA ALA A 114 -2.37 14.29 -2.09
C ALA A 114 -2.26 14.14 -3.62
N GLN A 115 -1.04 14.26 -4.17
CA GLN A 115 -0.80 14.00 -5.59
C GLN A 115 -1.04 12.53 -5.94
N TYR A 116 -0.55 11.60 -5.14
CA TYR A 116 -0.80 10.17 -5.27
C TYR A 116 -2.30 9.86 -5.22
N TYR A 117 -3.01 10.39 -4.21
CA TYR A 117 -4.45 10.21 -4.03
C TYR A 117 -5.26 10.70 -5.22
N LEU A 118 -4.99 11.91 -5.69
CA LEU A 118 -5.64 12.43 -6.89
C LEU A 118 -5.32 11.58 -8.12
N GLY A 119 -4.07 11.11 -8.24
CA GLY A 119 -3.65 10.17 -9.26
C GLY A 119 -4.53 8.94 -9.25
N PHE A 120 -4.67 8.33 -8.08
CA PHE A 120 -5.46 7.13 -7.87
C PHE A 120 -6.96 7.34 -8.16
N LEU A 121 -7.56 8.39 -7.60
CA LEU A 121 -8.97 8.74 -7.83
C LEU A 121 -9.29 8.95 -9.32
N TYR A 122 -8.41 9.62 -10.06
CA TYR A 122 -8.61 9.83 -11.49
C TYR A 122 -8.30 8.59 -12.35
N LEU A 123 -7.45 7.67 -11.89
CA LEU A 123 -7.17 6.41 -12.60
C LEU A 123 -8.30 5.39 -12.46
N TYR A 124 -8.85 5.26 -11.25
CA TYR A 124 -9.77 4.17 -10.91
C TYR A 124 -11.21 4.63 -10.67
N GLY A 125 -11.42 5.92 -10.48
CA GLY A 125 -12.71 6.49 -10.10
C GLY A 125 -13.04 6.25 -8.63
N ASP A 126 -14.00 7.00 -8.10
CA ASP A 126 -14.66 6.77 -6.82
C ASP A 126 -15.98 7.55 -6.76
N ASP A 127 -16.77 7.38 -5.71
CA ASP A 127 -18.07 8.03 -5.52
C ASP A 127 -17.97 9.56 -5.75
N GLY A 128 -18.42 9.99 -6.93
CA GLY A 128 -18.41 11.39 -7.36
C GLY A 128 -17.21 11.83 -8.20
N VAL A 129 -16.18 10.99 -8.39
CA VAL A 129 -15.02 11.29 -9.25
C VAL A 129 -15.04 10.39 -10.48
N SER A 130 -15.26 11.01 -11.66
CA SER A 130 -15.18 10.27 -12.93
C SER A 130 -13.74 9.94 -13.29
N ILE A 131 -13.52 8.75 -13.85
CA ILE A 131 -12.23 8.33 -14.38
C ILE A 131 -11.72 9.34 -15.40
N ASN A 132 -10.46 9.70 -15.27
CA ASN A 132 -9.72 10.54 -16.20
C ASN A 132 -8.24 10.12 -16.18
N THR A 133 -7.93 9.10 -16.95
CA THR A 133 -6.61 8.46 -16.99
C THR A 133 -5.48 9.44 -17.24
N LYS A 134 -5.69 10.43 -18.12
CA LYS A 134 -4.68 11.46 -18.38
C LYS A 134 -4.35 12.26 -17.11
N LYS A 135 -5.35 12.76 -16.40
CA LYS A 135 -5.15 13.50 -15.14
C LYS A 135 -4.58 12.59 -14.05
N GLY A 136 -5.06 11.34 -13.99
CA GLY A 136 -4.55 10.36 -13.05
C GLY A 136 -3.05 10.13 -13.22
N LEU A 137 -2.61 9.86 -14.45
CA LEU A 137 -1.19 9.71 -14.78
C LEU A 137 -0.38 10.98 -14.49
N GLU A 138 -0.92 12.17 -14.80
CA GLU A 138 -0.22 13.43 -14.52
C GLU A 138 0.06 13.60 -13.02
N TRP A 139 -0.93 13.34 -12.14
CA TRP A 139 -0.76 13.47 -10.70
C TRP A 139 0.10 12.35 -10.12
N MET A 140 -0.13 11.10 -10.54
CA MET A 140 0.66 9.94 -10.09
C MET A 140 2.14 10.11 -10.46
N THR A 141 2.43 10.55 -11.69
CA THR A 141 3.80 10.82 -12.14
C THR A 141 4.46 11.93 -11.34
N LYS A 142 3.74 13.04 -11.04
CA LYS A 142 4.29 14.10 -10.19
C LYS A 142 4.70 13.60 -8.82
N SER A 143 3.88 12.77 -8.19
CA SER A 143 4.17 12.17 -6.90
C SER A 143 5.38 11.23 -6.97
N ALA A 144 5.43 10.37 -7.99
CA ALA A 144 6.52 9.43 -8.21
C ALA A 144 7.86 10.13 -8.50
N ASP A 145 7.85 11.16 -9.35
CA ASP A 145 9.03 11.95 -9.70
C ASP A 145 9.55 12.77 -8.49
N ALA A 146 8.65 13.15 -7.59
CA ALA A 146 8.99 13.81 -6.33
C ALA A 146 9.46 12.80 -5.24
N GLY A 147 9.47 11.50 -5.54
CA GLY A 147 10.11 10.47 -4.73
C GLY A 147 9.17 9.62 -3.89
N LEU A 148 7.86 9.74 -4.00
CA LEU A 148 6.95 8.87 -3.25
C LEU A 148 7.02 7.44 -3.79
N ASP A 149 7.45 6.52 -2.95
CA ASP A 149 7.63 5.09 -3.23
C ASP A 149 6.33 4.40 -3.65
N LEU A 150 5.21 4.69 -2.97
CA LEU A 150 3.88 4.20 -3.32
C LEU A 150 3.46 4.60 -4.74
N ALA A 151 3.72 5.85 -5.14
CA ALA A 151 3.40 6.31 -6.48
C ALA A 151 4.31 5.66 -7.53
N GLN A 152 5.57 5.41 -7.18
CA GLN A 152 6.50 4.66 -8.03
C GLN A 152 6.05 3.20 -8.18
N ALA A 153 5.68 2.52 -7.09
CA ALA A 153 5.18 1.14 -7.14
C ALA A 153 3.90 1.04 -7.99
N GLU A 154 2.96 1.97 -7.78
CA GLU A 154 1.69 2.02 -8.52
C GLU A 154 1.88 2.24 -10.03
N LEU A 155 2.77 3.16 -10.43
CA LEU A 155 3.12 3.33 -11.84
C LEU A 155 3.83 2.09 -12.40
N GLY A 156 4.67 1.44 -11.59
CA GLY A 156 5.27 0.14 -11.92
C GLY A 156 4.20 -0.89 -12.25
N HIS A 157 3.19 -1.02 -11.43
CA HIS A 157 2.05 -1.92 -11.59
C HIS A 157 1.24 -1.58 -12.86
N LEU A 158 0.84 -0.33 -12.97
CA LEU A 158 0.03 0.15 -14.09
C LEU A 158 0.71 -0.08 -15.45
N TYR A 159 2.03 0.17 -15.55
CA TYR A 159 2.77 -0.11 -16.77
C TYR A 159 3.14 -1.60 -16.94
N SER A 160 3.20 -2.38 -15.86
CA SER A 160 3.42 -3.83 -15.95
C SER A 160 2.24 -4.56 -16.56
N ASP A 161 1.04 -4.21 -16.14
CA ASP A 161 -0.17 -4.91 -16.54
C ASP A 161 -0.83 -4.24 -17.75
N GLY A 162 -0.80 -2.92 -17.79
CA GLY A 162 -1.58 -2.13 -18.72
C GLY A 162 -3.08 -2.23 -18.43
N ASN A 163 -3.88 -1.48 -19.16
CA ASN A 163 -5.34 -1.59 -19.19
C ASN A 163 -5.86 -0.99 -20.51
N ASP A 164 -7.18 -0.85 -20.67
CA ASP A 164 -7.79 -0.33 -21.91
C ASP A 164 -7.30 1.07 -22.29
N GLU A 165 -6.83 1.88 -21.34
CA GLU A 165 -6.41 3.27 -21.54
C GLU A 165 -4.90 3.49 -21.39
N VAL A 166 -4.20 2.57 -20.74
CA VAL A 166 -2.75 2.63 -20.51
C VAL A 166 -2.10 1.40 -21.09
N ALA A 167 -1.35 1.58 -22.17
CA ALA A 167 -0.64 0.48 -22.79
C ALA A 167 0.44 -0.09 -21.87
N GLN A 168 0.57 -1.42 -21.87
CA GLN A 168 1.67 -2.09 -21.17
C GLN A 168 3.02 -1.56 -21.66
N ASP A 169 3.90 -1.23 -20.73
CA ASP A 169 5.28 -0.82 -20.97
C ASP A 169 6.19 -1.40 -19.88
N LEU A 170 6.67 -2.61 -20.12
CA LEU A 170 7.51 -3.34 -19.15
C LEU A 170 8.82 -2.62 -18.83
N LYS A 171 9.35 -1.75 -19.73
CA LYS A 171 10.56 -0.98 -19.43
C LYS A 171 10.28 0.15 -18.46
N LYS A 172 9.15 0.84 -18.61
CA LYS A 172 8.71 1.82 -17.63
C LYS A 172 8.38 1.16 -16.29
N ALA A 173 7.68 0.02 -16.32
CA ALA A 173 7.40 -0.75 -15.11
C ALA A 173 8.69 -1.09 -14.35
N LEU A 174 9.69 -1.63 -15.05
CA LEU A 174 10.99 -1.93 -14.47
C LEU A 174 11.65 -0.69 -13.85
N HIS A 175 11.62 0.44 -14.56
CA HIS A 175 12.18 1.70 -14.06
C HIS A 175 11.53 2.13 -12.75
N TYR A 176 10.21 2.16 -12.68
CA TYR A 176 9.48 2.57 -11.49
C TYR A 176 9.64 1.59 -10.33
N TYR A 177 9.58 0.27 -10.57
CA TYR A 177 9.89 -0.72 -9.55
C TYR A 177 11.30 -0.55 -8.98
N GLN A 178 12.31 -0.29 -9.83
CA GLN A 178 13.67 -0.04 -9.36
C GLN A 178 13.82 1.23 -8.50
N LEU A 179 12.97 2.24 -8.72
CA LEU A 179 12.94 3.43 -7.87
C LEU A 179 12.31 3.12 -6.51
N ALA A 180 11.17 2.44 -6.48
CA ALA A 180 10.48 2.07 -5.26
C ALA A 180 11.28 1.08 -4.39
N VAL A 181 11.98 0.12 -5.02
CA VAL A 181 12.86 -0.84 -4.34
C VAL A 181 14.02 -0.16 -3.60
N LYS A 182 14.51 0.99 -4.06
CA LYS A 182 15.54 1.77 -3.33
C LYS A 182 15.04 2.35 -2.01
N GLN A 183 13.75 2.37 -1.81
CA GLN A 183 13.05 2.84 -0.61
C GLN A 183 12.41 1.68 0.16
N ASP A 184 12.83 0.45 -0.14
CA ASP A 184 12.36 -0.79 0.51
C ASP A 184 10.84 -1.03 0.36
N GLU A 185 10.19 -0.46 -0.69
CA GLU A 185 8.77 -0.68 -0.94
C GLU A 185 8.51 -2.17 -1.29
N SER A 186 7.75 -2.86 -0.45
CA SER A 186 7.68 -4.32 -0.43
C SER A 186 6.96 -4.91 -1.66
N SER A 187 5.96 -4.23 -2.22
CA SER A 187 5.25 -4.70 -3.40
C SER A 187 6.12 -4.57 -4.66
N ALA A 188 6.87 -3.47 -4.78
CA ALA A 188 7.83 -3.31 -5.86
C ALA A 188 8.99 -4.31 -5.77
N ILE A 189 9.47 -4.63 -4.55
CA ILE A 189 10.48 -5.68 -4.33
C ILE A 189 9.96 -7.01 -4.85
N ASN A 190 8.72 -7.39 -4.49
CA ASN A 190 8.08 -8.61 -4.97
C ASN A 190 7.96 -8.61 -6.50
N ASN A 191 7.46 -7.53 -7.09
CA ASN A 191 7.23 -7.43 -8.53
C ASN A 191 8.54 -7.42 -9.33
N LEU A 192 9.59 -6.77 -8.82
CA LEU A 192 10.92 -6.88 -9.41
C LEU A 192 11.45 -8.32 -9.36
N GLY A 193 11.15 -9.06 -8.29
CA GLY A 193 11.41 -10.50 -8.20
C GLY A 193 10.75 -11.30 -9.33
N ILE A 194 9.50 -11.00 -9.66
CA ILE A 194 8.78 -11.61 -10.80
C ILE A 194 9.47 -11.26 -12.13
N PHE A 195 9.93 -10.02 -12.29
CA PHE A 195 10.66 -9.63 -13.51
C PHE A 195 11.95 -10.44 -13.70
N TYR A 196 12.70 -10.73 -12.64
CA TYR A 196 13.87 -11.62 -12.72
C TYR A 196 13.46 -13.09 -12.89
N LEU A 197 12.39 -13.54 -12.23
CA LEU A 197 11.88 -14.91 -12.37
C LEU A 197 11.54 -15.25 -13.83
N GLU A 198 10.99 -14.29 -14.56
CA GLU A 198 10.48 -14.48 -15.92
C GLU A 198 11.40 -13.90 -17.00
N GLY A 199 12.39 -13.08 -16.65
CA GLY A 199 13.25 -12.40 -17.62
C GLY A 199 12.52 -11.28 -18.38
N LYS A 200 11.62 -10.55 -17.70
CA LYS A 200 10.84 -9.45 -18.30
C LYS A 200 11.67 -8.19 -18.59
N ALA A 201 11.14 -7.30 -19.41
CA ALA A 201 11.72 -5.99 -19.76
C ALA A 201 13.16 -6.03 -20.32
N GLY A 202 13.62 -7.17 -20.85
CA GLY A 202 14.98 -7.37 -21.33
C GLY A 202 15.97 -7.79 -20.25
N LEU A 203 15.53 -8.04 -19.01
CA LEU A 203 16.33 -8.69 -18.00
C LEU A 203 16.62 -10.14 -18.41
N LYS A 204 17.80 -10.63 -18.02
CA LYS A 204 18.08 -12.06 -18.09
C LYS A 204 17.33 -12.74 -16.93
N GLN A 205 16.66 -13.87 -17.21
CA GLN A 205 16.07 -14.70 -16.19
C GLN A 205 17.11 -15.09 -15.12
N ASP A 206 16.80 -14.82 -13.84
CA ASP A 206 17.66 -15.09 -12.70
C ASP A 206 16.83 -15.54 -11.50
N TYR A 207 16.71 -16.85 -11.33
CA TYR A 207 15.97 -17.46 -10.22
C TYR A 207 16.58 -17.16 -8.83
N LYS A 208 17.91 -16.98 -8.77
CA LYS A 208 18.60 -16.68 -7.51
C LYS A 208 18.27 -15.26 -7.06
N GLU A 209 18.31 -14.30 -7.99
CA GLU A 209 17.95 -12.92 -7.70
C GLU A 209 16.45 -12.79 -7.39
N ALA A 210 15.58 -13.50 -8.14
CA ALA A 210 14.15 -13.56 -7.84
C ALA A 210 13.89 -14.06 -6.40
N LEU A 211 14.50 -15.17 -6.00
CA LEU A 211 14.35 -15.72 -4.65
C LEU A 211 14.88 -14.78 -3.57
N ARG A 212 15.98 -14.05 -3.83
CA ARG A 212 16.50 -13.02 -2.93
C ARG A 212 15.49 -11.90 -2.71
N LEU A 213 14.90 -11.40 -3.80
CA LEU A 213 13.89 -10.33 -3.75
C LEU A 213 12.61 -10.80 -3.05
N PHE A 214 12.08 -11.98 -3.38
CA PHE A 214 10.93 -12.53 -2.68
C PHE A 214 11.19 -12.71 -1.17
N THR A 215 12.41 -13.11 -0.81
CA THR A 215 12.80 -13.22 0.60
C THR A 215 12.82 -11.86 1.31
N LEU A 216 13.23 -10.79 0.63
CA LEU A 216 13.17 -9.43 1.17
C LEU A 216 11.71 -8.99 1.35
N ALA A 217 10.86 -9.19 0.33
CA ALA A 217 9.45 -8.86 0.40
C ALA A 217 8.74 -9.63 1.54
N SER A 218 8.99 -10.94 1.65
CA SER A 218 8.44 -11.77 2.73
C SER A 218 8.85 -11.30 4.14
N LYS A 219 10.11 -10.85 4.31
CA LYS A 219 10.58 -10.26 5.58
C LYS A 219 9.91 -8.92 5.90
N ALA A 220 9.48 -8.20 4.90
CA ALA A 220 8.66 -7.00 5.03
C ALA A 220 7.16 -7.32 5.13
N GLU A 221 6.82 -8.53 5.56
CA GLU A 221 5.45 -9.03 5.75
C GLU A 221 4.57 -9.01 4.48
N ASN A 222 5.18 -9.00 3.30
CA ASN A 222 4.48 -9.09 2.04
C ASN A 222 4.12 -10.57 1.75
N GLY A 223 2.84 -10.91 1.88
CA GLY A 223 2.33 -12.28 1.70
C GLY A 223 2.56 -12.82 0.28
N LEU A 224 2.48 -11.98 -0.76
CA LEU A 224 2.81 -12.37 -2.13
C LEU A 224 4.28 -12.78 -2.27
N GLY A 225 5.20 -12.09 -1.55
CA GLY A 225 6.60 -12.48 -1.49
C GLY A 225 6.78 -13.89 -0.94
N SER A 226 6.08 -14.23 0.15
CA SER A 226 6.08 -15.58 0.72
C SER A 226 5.46 -16.60 -0.22
N SER A 227 4.35 -16.28 -0.88
CA SER A 227 3.70 -17.11 -1.88
C SER A 227 4.64 -17.40 -3.07
N ASN A 228 5.38 -16.40 -3.54
CA ASN A 228 6.34 -16.57 -4.63
C ASN A 228 7.56 -17.42 -4.21
N ILE A 229 8.02 -17.35 -2.96
CA ILE A 229 9.04 -18.29 -2.46
C ILE A 229 8.48 -19.72 -2.47
N ALA A 230 7.24 -19.92 -2.02
CA ALA A 230 6.59 -21.22 -2.05
C ALA A 230 6.52 -21.78 -3.48
N TYR A 231 6.09 -20.97 -4.45
CA TYR A 231 6.07 -21.31 -5.87
C TYR A 231 7.46 -21.71 -6.40
N VAL A 232 8.51 -20.99 -6.03
CA VAL A 232 9.89 -21.30 -6.42
C VAL A 232 10.29 -22.70 -5.92
N TYR A 233 9.97 -23.07 -4.69
CA TYR A 233 10.23 -24.42 -4.16
C TYR A 233 9.30 -25.49 -4.74
N GLU A 234 8.05 -25.16 -5.00
CA GLU A 234 7.10 -26.08 -5.62
C GLU A 234 7.52 -26.46 -7.04
N GLU A 235 7.93 -25.47 -7.84
CA GLU A 235 8.32 -25.69 -9.24
C GLU A 235 9.80 -26.05 -9.41
N GLY A 236 10.61 -25.90 -8.36
CA GLY A 236 12.06 -26.16 -8.45
C GLY A 236 12.78 -25.13 -9.31
N LYS A 237 12.37 -23.86 -9.27
CA LYS A 237 12.97 -22.77 -10.05
C LYS A 237 14.31 -22.34 -9.45
N GLY A 238 15.41 -22.86 -9.99
CA GLY A 238 16.76 -22.56 -9.50
C GLY A 238 17.11 -23.21 -8.14
N VAL A 239 16.22 -24.00 -7.58
CA VAL A 239 16.36 -24.76 -6.35
C VAL A 239 15.81 -26.17 -6.55
N GLU A 240 16.17 -27.11 -5.67
CA GLU A 240 15.54 -28.45 -5.67
C GLU A 240 14.05 -28.34 -5.28
N LYS A 241 13.22 -29.06 -6.04
CA LYS A 241 11.76 -29.13 -5.79
C LYS A 241 11.48 -29.68 -4.38
N ASN A 242 10.68 -28.95 -3.59
CA ASN A 242 10.43 -29.28 -2.19
C ASN A 242 9.06 -28.79 -1.74
N TYR A 243 8.07 -29.70 -1.76
CA TYR A 243 6.69 -29.35 -1.37
C TYR A 243 6.53 -29.11 0.12
N LYS A 244 7.41 -29.67 0.96
CA LYS A 244 7.39 -29.36 2.40
C LYS A 244 7.71 -27.87 2.62
N LYS A 245 8.80 -27.39 2.00
CA LYS A 245 9.16 -25.97 2.07
C LYS A 245 8.11 -25.08 1.41
N ALA A 246 7.56 -25.51 0.27
CA ALA A 246 6.48 -24.76 -0.38
C ALA A 246 5.28 -24.60 0.58
N ALA A 247 4.85 -25.66 1.26
CA ALA A 247 3.77 -25.60 2.23
C ALA A 247 4.09 -24.69 3.43
N GLU A 248 5.34 -24.68 3.91
CA GLU A 248 5.79 -23.78 4.98
C GLU A 248 5.65 -22.31 4.56
N TYR A 249 6.08 -21.94 3.34
CA TYR A 249 5.99 -20.57 2.85
C TYR A 249 4.57 -20.17 2.42
N TYR A 250 3.74 -21.08 1.89
CA TYR A 250 2.32 -20.79 1.68
C TYR A 250 1.59 -20.56 3.01
N SER A 251 1.94 -21.30 4.08
CA SER A 251 1.38 -21.03 5.41
C SER A 251 1.78 -19.66 5.93
N LEU A 252 3.05 -19.26 5.75
CA LEU A 252 3.51 -17.93 6.09
C LEU A 252 2.79 -16.84 5.26
N ALA A 253 2.53 -17.09 3.98
CA ALA A 253 1.77 -16.17 3.13
C ALA A 253 0.36 -15.94 3.67
N VAL A 254 -0.34 -17.00 4.12
CA VAL A 254 -1.66 -16.88 4.78
C VAL A 254 -1.56 -16.07 6.08
N GLU A 255 -0.54 -16.30 6.91
CA GLU A 255 -0.30 -15.51 8.12
C GLU A 255 -0.06 -14.04 7.83
N GLN A 256 0.51 -13.72 6.67
CA GLN A 256 0.77 -12.36 6.16
C GLN A 256 -0.41 -11.79 5.35
N GLY A 257 -1.59 -12.44 5.38
CA GLY A 257 -2.81 -11.95 4.76
C GLY A 257 -3.04 -12.39 3.30
N GLU A 258 -2.13 -13.18 2.70
CA GLU A 258 -2.31 -13.73 1.35
C GLU A 258 -3.19 -14.99 1.42
N ASN A 259 -4.51 -14.76 1.46
CA ASN A 259 -5.49 -15.83 1.70
C ASN A 259 -5.60 -16.82 0.53
N GLU A 260 -5.26 -16.43 -0.70
CA GLU A 260 -5.29 -17.32 -1.88
C GLU A 260 -4.33 -18.51 -1.70
N ALA A 261 -3.27 -18.37 -0.92
CA ALA A 261 -2.33 -19.43 -0.58
C ALA A 261 -2.99 -20.62 0.15
N LEU A 262 -4.18 -20.46 0.73
CA LEU A 262 -4.99 -21.57 1.28
C LEU A 262 -5.31 -22.62 0.21
N LEU A 263 -5.62 -22.19 -1.01
CA LEU A 263 -5.91 -23.10 -2.14
C LEU A 263 -4.65 -23.87 -2.57
N ASP A 264 -3.49 -23.20 -2.56
CA ASP A 264 -2.22 -23.87 -2.86
C ASP A 264 -1.85 -24.89 -1.80
N LEU A 265 -2.07 -24.58 -0.52
CA LEU A 265 -1.90 -25.52 0.59
C LEU A 265 -2.83 -26.74 0.44
N ALA A 266 -4.10 -26.50 0.15
CA ALA A 266 -5.06 -27.58 -0.06
C ALA A 266 -4.59 -28.52 -1.17
N ARG A 267 -4.19 -27.97 -2.32
CA ARG A 267 -3.67 -28.69 -3.48
C ARG A 267 -2.38 -29.47 -3.16
N LEU A 268 -1.44 -28.88 -2.44
CA LEU A 268 -0.20 -29.53 -2.04
C LEU A 268 -0.46 -30.74 -1.11
N TYR A 269 -1.33 -30.58 -0.11
CA TYR A 269 -1.67 -31.67 0.79
C TYR A 269 -2.57 -32.75 0.15
N GLU A 270 -3.37 -32.40 -0.85
CA GLU A 270 -4.13 -33.35 -1.65
C GLU A 270 -3.21 -34.27 -2.45
N ASN A 271 -2.19 -33.72 -3.08
CA ASN A 271 -1.30 -34.47 -3.97
C ASN A 271 -0.16 -35.14 -3.21
N GLY A 272 0.46 -34.45 -2.26
CA GLY A 272 1.70 -34.90 -1.61
C GLY A 272 2.90 -34.90 -2.57
N GLY A 273 4.02 -35.43 -2.13
CA GLY A 273 5.23 -35.58 -2.95
C GLY A 273 6.36 -34.60 -2.54
N PHE A 274 7.56 -34.80 -3.07
CA PHE A 274 8.72 -33.93 -2.86
C PHE A 274 8.96 -33.55 -1.38
N GLY A 275 8.93 -34.54 -0.47
CA GLY A 275 9.15 -34.34 0.96
C GLY A 275 7.89 -34.00 1.76
N LEU A 276 6.72 -33.84 1.12
CA LEU A 276 5.43 -33.59 1.76
C LEU A 276 4.56 -34.86 1.69
N ALA A 277 4.08 -35.36 2.84
CA ALA A 277 3.12 -36.45 2.87
C ALA A 277 1.72 -35.98 2.43
N LYS A 278 1.06 -36.78 1.59
CA LYS A 278 -0.36 -36.57 1.25
C LYS A 278 -1.21 -36.58 2.51
N ASN A 279 -2.13 -35.58 2.63
CA ASN A 279 -3.01 -35.45 3.78
C ASN A 279 -4.34 -34.81 3.38
N LEU A 280 -5.30 -35.66 3.00
CA LEU A 280 -6.64 -35.23 2.56
C LEU A 280 -7.44 -34.49 3.66
N LYS A 281 -7.13 -34.76 4.94
CA LYS A 281 -7.80 -34.04 6.04
C LYS A 281 -7.35 -32.60 6.07
N LYS A 282 -6.04 -32.34 6.02
CA LYS A 282 -5.50 -30.95 5.94
C LYS A 282 -5.94 -30.24 4.68
N SER A 283 -5.97 -30.93 3.53
CA SER A 283 -6.48 -30.34 2.28
C SER A 283 -7.89 -29.77 2.50
N LYS A 284 -8.81 -30.58 3.02
CA LYS A 284 -10.18 -30.13 3.30
C LYS A 284 -10.28 -29.05 4.38
N GLU A 285 -9.38 -29.03 5.35
CA GLU A 285 -9.31 -27.98 6.37
C GLU A 285 -8.97 -26.62 5.74
N TYR A 286 -8.02 -26.57 4.79
CA TYR A 286 -7.67 -25.35 4.08
C TYR A 286 -8.77 -24.90 3.11
N GLU A 287 -9.40 -25.82 2.38
CA GLU A 287 -10.58 -25.51 1.54
C GLU A 287 -11.70 -24.89 2.37
N ALA A 288 -12.00 -25.48 3.55
CA ALA A 288 -13.04 -24.95 4.44
C ALA A 288 -12.70 -23.57 5.01
N GLN A 289 -11.42 -23.27 5.28
CA GLN A 289 -10.98 -21.94 5.69
C GLN A 289 -11.20 -20.93 4.57
N TRP A 290 -10.82 -21.26 3.33
CA TRP A 290 -11.06 -20.42 2.16
C TRP A 290 -12.55 -20.13 1.95
N ASP A 291 -13.39 -21.19 1.97
CA ASP A 291 -14.85 -21.06 1.84
C ASP A 291 -15.48 -20.22 2.96
N GLY A 292 -14.88 -20.24 4.14
CA GLY A 292 -15.27 -19.42 5.28
C GLY A 292 -15.06 -17.92 5.03
N LEU A 293 -13.91 -17.56 4.44
CA LEU A 293 -13.58 -16.18 4.10
C LEU A 293 -14.53 -15.61 3.03
N GLN A 294 -14.86 -16.39 2.01
CA GLN A 294 -15.75 -15.96 0.92
C GLN A 294 -17.20 -15.68 1.36
N LYS A 295 -17.62 -16.19 2.51
CA LYS A 295 -18.98 -15.96 3.06
C LYS A 295 -19.06 -14.70 3.93
N THR A 296 -17.93 -14.12 4.29
CA THR A 296 -17.83 -12.92 5.15
C THR A 296 -17.60 -11.63 4.37
N GLU A 297 -17.31 -11.74 3.08
CA GLU A 297 -17.26 -10.64 2.09
C GLU A 297 -18.62 -10.44 1.40
#